data_d8af684eb9cb85155965737ce41ecd6b
#
_entry.id   d8af684eb9cb85155965737ce41ecd6b
#
_cell.length_a   1.000
_cell.length_b   1.000
_cell.length_c   1.000
_cell.angle_alpha   90.00
_cell.angle_beta   90.00
_cell.angle_gamma   90.00
#
_symmetry.space_group_name_H-M   'P 1'
#
loop_
_entity.id
_entity.type
_entity.pdbx_description
1 polymer ?
#
loop_
_entity_poly.entity_id
_entity_poly.type
_entity_poly.pdbx_seq_one_letter_code
_entity_poly.pdbx_strand_id
1 'polypeptide(L)'
;MSINWKNELEEGLHYSKAAEGLKLNGKVDNETLYHIICLSVEKFLASLAGMVNYIPIHSGLTFVARELGKKMDFPEKYLNEVRFLNGFMTYCSLDFEKPKVISEVDISRMLGFMVDLKNFTESRAI
;
A
#
# COMPACT_ATOMS: atom_id res chain seq x y z
N MET A 1 -18.87 8.44 -11.53
CA MET A 1 -17.56 8.05 -12.09
C MET A 1 -17.05 6.85 -11.34
N SER A 2 -16.68 5.80 -12.05
CA SER A 2 -16.18 4.58 -11.44
C SER A 2 -14.64 4.49 -11.58
N ILE A 3 -14.00 3.80 -10.64
CA ILE A 3 -12.57 3.53 -10.73
C ILE A 3 -12.37 2.38 -11.71
N ASN A 4 -11.41 2.53 -12.63
CA ASN A 4 -10.99 1.44 -13.49
C ASN A 4 -10.08 0.51 -12.68
N TRP A 5 -10.67 -0.44 -11.98
CA TRP A 5 -9.92 -1.28 -11.06
C TRP A 5 -8.88 -2.17 -11.75
N LYS A 6 -9.10 -2.52 -13.02
CA LYS A 6 -8.12 -3.31 -13.78
C LYS A 6 -6.85 -2.51 -14.03
N ASN A 7 -7.00 -1.24 -14.37
CA ASN A 7 -5.85 -0.35 -14.57
C ASN A 7 -5.10 -0.12 -13.25
N GLU A 8 -5.84 0.08 -12.17
CA GLU A 8 -5.22 0.24 -10.84
C GLU A 8 -4.46 -1.02 -10.44
N LEU A 9 -5.01 -2.19 -10.72
CA LEU A 9 -4.34 -3.46 -10.44
C LEU A 9 -3.03 -3.56 -11.23
N GLU A 10 -3.05 -3.25 -12.52
CA GLU A 10 -1.85 -3.27 -13.35
C GLU A 10 -0.76 -2.34 -12.82
N GLU A 11 -1.14 -1.14 -12.41
CA GLU A 11 -0.20 -0.19 -11.83
C GLU A 11 0.36 -0.70 -10.50
N GLY A 12 -0.48 -1.29 -9.66
CA GLY A 12 -0.03 -1.90 -8.41
C GLY A 12 0.98 -3.01 -8.65
N LEU A 13 0.72 -3.86 -9.63
CA LEU A 13 1.64 -4.95 -10.01
C LEU A 13 2.96 -4.39 -10.52
N HIS A 14 2.91 -3.32 -11.29
CA HIS A 14 4.10 -2.67 -11.81
C HIS A 14 4.99 -2.15 -10.66
N TYR A 15 4.41 -1.43 -9.72
CA TYR A 15 5.16 -0.91 -8.57
C TYR A 15 5.66 -2.03 -7.65
N SER A 16 4.87 -3.08 -7.48
CA SER A 16 5.27 -4.24 -6.69
C SER A 16 6.51 -4.91 -7.27
N LYS A 17 6.50 -5.12 -8.58
CA LYS A 17 7.64 -5.70 -9.27
C LYS A 17 8.88 -4.80 -9.17
N ALA A 18 8.68 -3.49 -9.32
CA ALA A 18 9.75 -2.52 -9.18
C ALA A 18 10.36 -2.55 -7.78
N ALA A 19 9.53 -2.59 -6.74
CA ALA A 19 10.00 -2.63 -5.36
C ALA A 19 10.83 -3.89 -5.10
N GLU A 20 10.35 -5.04 -5.54
CA GLU A 20 11.06 -6.30 -5.36
C GLU A 20 12.41 -6.29 -6.09
N GLY A 21 12.43 -5.79 -7.31
CA GLY A 21 13.66 -5.69 -8.11
C GLY A 21 14.68 -4.75 -7.48
N LEU A 22 14.22 -3.60 -7.00
CA LEU A 22 15.11 -2.64 -6.36
C LEU A 22 15.67 -3.16 -5.04
N LYS A 23 14.87 -3.92 -4.28
CA LYS A 23 15.34 -4.55 -3.06
C LYS A 23 16.45 -5.56 -3.35
N LEU A 24 16.26 -6.40 -4.36
CA LEU A 24 17.26 -7.37 -4.77
C LEU A 24 18.56 -6.70 -5.25
N ASN A 25 18.42 -5.59 -5.93
CA ASN A 25 19.56 -4.84 -6.48
C ASN A 25 20.38 -4.13 -5.41
N GLY A 26 19.75 -3.74 -4.31
CA GLY A 26 20.42 -3.12 -3.18
C GLY A 26 20.96 -1.72 -3.44
N LYS A 27 20.53 -1.05 -4.51
CA LYS A 27 21.09 0.25 -4.91
C LYS A 27 20.28 1.45 -4.45
N VAL A 28 19.11 1.25 -3.86
CA VAL A 28 18.28 2.33 -3.36
C VAL A 28 18.17 2.25 -1.85
N ASP A 29 17.96 3.41 -1.22
CA ASP A 29 17.80 3.45 0.22
C ASP A 29 16.41 2.98 0.64
N ASN A 30 16.23 2.76 1.94
CA ASN A 30 14.98 2.26 2.47
C ASN A 30 13.84 3.27 2.31
N GLU A 31 14.15 4.56 2.36
CA GLU A 31 13.14 5.60 2.18
C GLU A 31 12.55 5.56 0.77
N THR A 32 13.40 5.46 -0.25
CA THR A 32 12.96 5.34 -1.64
C THR A 32 12.12 4.09 -1.83
N LEU A 33 12.60 2.98 -1.29
CA LEU A 33 11.90 1.70 -1.39
C LEU A 33 10.53 1.77 -0.71
N TYR A 34 10.48 2.41 0.46
CA TYR A 34 9.23 2.64 1.19
C TYR A 34 8.21 3.37 0.32
N HIS A 35 8.62 4.44 -0.36
CA HIS A 35 7.70 5.20 -1.21
C HIS A 35 7.14 4.36 -2.35
N ILE A 36 7.95 3.49 -2.94
CA ILE A 36 7.50 2.62 -4.03
C ILE A 36 6.53 1.57 -3.49
N ILE A 37 6.81 1.01 -2.34
CA ILE A 37 5.91 0.06 -1.67
C ILE A 37 4.56 0.73 -1.40
N CYS A 38 4.57 1.96 -0.89
CA CYS A 38 3.34 2.70 -0.61
C CYS A 38 2.52 2.95 -1.89
N LEU A 39 3.18 3.27 -2.99
CA LEU A 39 2.50 3.43 -4.27
C LEU A 39 1.82 2.14 -4.70
N SER A 40 2.51 1.01 -4.56
CA SER A 40 1.95 -0.29 -4.90
C SER A 40 0.72 -0.60 -4.04
N VAL A 41 0.84 -0.42 -2.72
CA VAL A 41 -0.25 -0.66 -1.77
C VAL A 41 -1.44 0.25 -2.09
N GLU A 42 -1.17 1.52 -2.36
CA GLU A 42 -2.22 2.48 -2.71
C GLU A 42 -2.99 2.03 -3.94
N LYS A 43 -2.30 1.54 -4.97
CA LYS A 43 -2.93 1.08 -6.20
C LYS A 43 -3.76 -0.19 -5.98
N PHE A 44 -3.27 -1.13 -5.17
CA PHE A 44 -4.05 -2.31 -4.82
C PHE A 44 -5.31 -1.95 -4.05
N LEU A 45 -5.22 -1.03 -3.09
CA LEU A 45 -6.39 -0.58 -2.35
C LEU A 45 -7.39 0.12 -3.28
N ALA A 46 -6.90 0.93 -4.21
CA ALA A 46 -7.76 1.59 -5.20
C ALA A 46 -8.45 0.57 -6.11
N SER A 47 -7.73 -0.48 -6.51
CA SER A 47 -8.31 -1.56 -7.30
C SER A 47 -9.46 -2.25 -6.55
N LEU A 48 -9.22 -2.61 -5.28
CA LEU A 48 -10.24 -3.23 -4.45
C LEU A 48 -11.45 -2.30 -4.27
N ALA A 49 -11.21 -1.01 -4.07
CA ALA A 49 -12.28 -0.02 -3.95
C ALA A 49 -13.12 0.00 -5.23
N GLY A 50 -12.48 -0.03 -6.38
CA GLY A 50 -13.19 -0.08 -7.67
C GLY A 50 -14.02 -1.33 -7.84
N MET A 51 -13.54 -2.47 -7.35
CA MET A 51 -14.27 -3.74 -7.41
C MET A 51 -15.59 -3.71 -6.61
N VAL A 52 -15.62 -2.91 -5.53
CA VAL A 52 -16.82 -2.79 -4.69
C VAL A 52 -17.56 -1.47 -4.92
N ASN A 53 -17.25 -0.79 -6.01
CA ASN A 53 -17.88 0.47 -6.41
C ASN A 53 -17.75 1.57 -5.34
N TYR A 54 -16.65 1.56 -4.62
CA TYR A 54 -16.34 2.58 -3.63
C TYR A 54 -15.34 3.58 -4.23
N ILE A 55 -15.67 4.85 -4.17
CA ILE A 55 -14.77 5.90 -4.65
C ILE A 55 -14.22 6.61 -3.42
N PRO A 56 -12.91 6.43 -3.12
CA PRO A 56 -12.33 7.12 -1.98
C PRO A 56 -12.17 8.60 -2.29
N ILE A 57 -12.97 9.42 -1.63
CA ILE A 57 -12.94 10.88 -1.79
C ILE A 57 -11.79 11.47 -0.99
N HIS A 58 -11.43 10.85 0.11
CA HIS A 58 -10.30 11.24 0.96
C HIS A 58 -9.22 10.17 0.88
N SER A 59 -8.04 10.57 0.52
CA SER A 59 -6.97 9.68 0.06
C SER A 59 -6.10 9.05 1.16
N GLY A 60 -6.52 9.07 2.41
CA GLY A 60 -5.75 8.41 3.46
C GLY A 60 -5.82 6.89 3.33
N LEU A 61 -4.66 6.22 3.29
CA LEU A 61 -4.61 4.77 3.14
C LEU A 61 -5.38 4.04 4.23
N THR A 62 -5.24 4.49 5.48
CA THR A 62 -5.93 3.88 6.61
C THR A 62 -7.44 4.01 6.47
N PHE A 63 -7.90 5.17 6.01
CA PHE A 63 -9.33 5.40 5.81
C PHE A 63 -9.90 4.45 4.75
N VAL A 64 -9.20 4.32 3.62
CA VAL A 64 -9.64 3.44 2.53
C VAL A 64 -9.67 1.99 3.00
N ALA A 65 -8.62 1.54 3.70
CA ALA A 65 -8.56 0.18 4.21
C ALA A 65 -9.69 -0.10 5.20
N ARG A 66 -10.02 0.86 6.05
CA ARG A 66 -11.12 0.72 7.01
C ARG A 66 -12.46 0.58 6.30
N GLU A 67 -12.68 1.38 5.27
CA GLU A 67 -13.91 1.31 4.50
C GLU A 67 -14.03 0.01 3.71
N LEU A 68 -12.92 -0.50 3.20
CA LEU A 68 -12.90 -1.82 2.55
C LEU A 68 -13.29 -2.92 3.52
N GLY A 69 -12.87 -2.81 4.78
CA GLY A 69 -13.26 -3.76 5.81
C GLY A 69 -14.77 -3.83 6.04
N LYS A 70 -15.50 -2.76 5.71
CA LYS A 70 -16.96 -2.71 5.84
C LYS A 70 -17.65 -3.22 4.59
N LYS A 71 -17.02 -3.19 3.43
CA LYS A 71 -17.64 -3.43 2.14
C LYS A 71 -17.27 -4.78 1.54
N MET A 72 -16.23 -5.41 2.03
CA MET A 72 -15.77 -6.70 1.55
C MET A 72 -15.05 -7.44 2.68
N ASP A 73 -14.72 -8.68 2.44
CA ASP A 73 -14.00 -9.52 3.39
C ASP A 73 -12.50 -9.17 3.39
N PHE A 74 -12.19 -7.95 3.87
CA PHE A 74 -10.83 -7.43 3.91
C PHE A 74 -10.23 -7.77 5.28
N PRO A 75 -9.15 -8.55 5.33
CA PRO A 75 -8.60 -9.02 6.61
C PRO A 75 -8.16 -7.87 7.53
N GLU A 76 -8.52 -7.98 8.80
CA GLU A 76 -8.13 -6.97 9.80
C GLU A 76 -6.62 -6.84 9.93
N LYS A 77 -5.89 -7.94 9.75
CA LYS A 77 -4.42 -7.88 9.78
C LYS A 77 -3.86 -6.94 8.71
N TYR A 78 -4.54 -6.83 7.57
CA TYR A 78 -4.11 -5.90 6.52
C TYR A 78 -4.37 -4.46 6.92
N LEU A 79 -5.45 -4.19 7.63
CA LEU A 79 -5.69 -2.86 8.18
C LEU A 79 -4.56 -2.46 9.13
N ASN A 80 -4.12 -3.39 9.98
CA ASN A 80 -3.01 -3.15 10.89
C ASN A 80 -1.71 -2.86 10.14
N GLU A 81 -1.47 -3.57 9.02
CA GLU A 81 -0.29 -3.32 8.21
C GLU A 81 -0.36 -1.97 7.48
N VAL A 82 -1.55 -1.57 7.04
CA VAL A 82 -1.73 -0.24 6.44
C VAL A 82 -1.43 0.84 7.48
N ARG A 83 -1.88 0.65 8.71
CA ARG A 83 -1.57 1.58 9.82
C ARG A 83 -0.07 1.67 10.06
N PHE A 84 0.61 0.53 10.00
CA PHE A 84 2.06 0.49 10.17
C PHE A 84 2.76 1.32 9.07
N LEU A 85 2.38 1.11 7.80
CA LEU A 85 2.92 1.92 6.70
C LEU A 85 2.63 3.40 6.90
N ASN A 86 1.39 3.72 7.25
CA ASN A 86 0.96 5.10 7.40
C ASN A 86 1.69 5.82 8.53
N GLY A 87 2.15 5.08 9.54
CA GLY A 87 2.89 5.63 10.66
C GLY A 87 4.20 6.30 10.26
N PHE A 88 4.78 5.91 9.12
CA PHE A 88 6.00 6.54 8.60
C PHE A 88 5.70 7.77 7.75
N MET A 89 4.45 8.01 7.40
CA MET A 89 4.02 9.14 6.59
C MET A 89 3.49 10.31 7.42
N THR A 90 3.35 10.14 8.72
CA THR A 90 2.58 11.07 9.56
C THR A 90 3.37 12.24 10.12
N TYR A 91 4.64 12.37 9.83
CA TYR A 91 5.30 13.58 10.28
C TYR A 91 4.98 14.73 9.32
N CYS A 92 4.58 15.83 9.91
CA CYS A 92 4.23 17.03 9.17
C CYS A 92 5.47 17.90 9.00
N SER A 93 5.51 18.73 7.95
CA SER A 93 6.59 19.66 7.73
C SER A 93 6.75 20.67 8.88
N LEU A 94 5.74 20.83 9.71
CA LEU A 94 5.79 21.68 10.89
C LEU A 94 6.34 20.96 12.11
N ASP A 95 6.55 19.68 12.01
CA ASP A 95 7.09 18.85 13.08
C ASP A 95 8.62 18.84 12.94
N PHE A 96 9.30 19.41 13.93
CA PHE A 96 10.75 19.50 13.91
C PHE A 96 11.44 18.22 14.34
N GLU A 97 10.68 17.17 14.62
CA GLU A 97 11.27 15.87 14.94
C GLU A 97 11.85 15.24 13.68
N LYS A 98 12.89 14.45 13.89
CA LYS A 98 13.51 13.72 12.78
C LYS A 98 12.51 12.69 12.23
N PRO A 99 12.47 12.50 10.90
CA PRO A 99 11.68 11.44 10.32
C PRO A 99 12.07 10.10 10.92
N LYS A 100 11.11 9.21 11.05
CA LYS A 100 11.40 7.84 11.51
C LYS A 100 12.35 7.18 10.53
N VAL A 101 13.41 6.59 11.05
CA VAL A 101 14.33 5.81 10.23
C VAL A 101 13.67 4.47 9.93
N ILE A 102 13.68 4.09 8.67
CA ILE A 102 13.10 2.82 8.23
C ILE A 102 14.20 1.76 8.23
N SER A 103 14.08 0.79 9.11
CA SER A 103 15.07 -0.28 9.25
C SER A 103 14.86 -1.38 8.20
N GLU A 104 15.86 -2.27 8.08
CA GLU A 104 15.73 -3.45 7.20
C GLU A 104 14.58 -4.35 7.64
N VAL A 105 14.34 -4.46 8.95
CA VAL A 105 13.22 -5.25 9.48
C VAL A 105 11.90 -4.61 9.05
N ASP A 106 11.80 -3.28 9.14
CA ASP A 106 10.62 -2.55 8.70
C ASP A 106 10.35 -2.79 7.22
N ILE A 107 11.37 -2.67 6.38
CA ILE A 107 11.23 -2.89 4.93
C ILE A 107 10.80 -4.31 4.63
N SER A 108 11.37 -5.31 5.31
CA SER A 108 10.98 -6.70 5.11
C SER A 108 9.49 -6.91 5.43
N ARG A 109 9.02 -6.30 6.50
CA ARG A 109 7.60 -6.35 6.89
C ARG A 109 6.71 -5.70 5.83
N MET A 110 7.13 -4.53 5.34
CA MET A 110 6.39 -3.78 4.32
C MET A 110 6.31 -4.55 3.01
N LEU A 111 7.42 -5.15 2.57
CA LEU A 111 7.45 -5.96 1.36
C LEU A 111 6.56 -7.19 1.50
N GLY A 112 6.60 -7.85 2.65
CA GLY A 112 5.74 -9.01 2.92
C GLY A 112 4.27 -8.65 2.83
N PHE A 113 3.86 -7.54 3.41
CA PHE A 113 2.49 -7.07 3.32
C PHE A 113 2.11 -6.73 1.87
N MET A 114 2.99 -6.04 1.15
CA MET A 114 2.74 -5.70 -0.26
C MET A 114 2.45 -6.94 -1.08
N VAL A 115 3.23 -8.01 -0.89
CA VAL A 115 3.03 -9.28 -1.60
C VAL A 115 1.71 -9.94 -1.18
N ASP A 116 1.41 -9.94 0.12
CA ASP A 116 0.15 -10.51 0.62
C ASP A 116 -1.05 -9.75 0.03
N LEU A 117 -0.98 -8.43 0.01
CA LEU A 117 -2.05 -7.61 -0.55
C LEU A 117 -2.18 -7.82 -2.05
N LYS A 118 -1.06 -7.96 -2.75
CA LYS A 118 -1.05 -8.29 -4.18
C LYS A 118 -1.83 -9.58 -4.43
N ASN A 119 -1.51 -10.63 -3.69
CA ASN A 119 -2.15 -11.92 -3.87
C ASN A 119 -3.64 -11.86 -3.53
N PHE A 120 -4.00 -11.14 -2.47
CA PHE A 120 -5.39 -10.94 -2.09
C PHE A 120 -6.16 -10.23 -3.21
N THR A 121 -5.57 -9.14 -3.73
CA THR A 121 -6.22 -8.33 -4.77
C THR A 121 -6.42 -9.14 -6.04
N GLU A 122 -5.40 -9.90 -6.45
CA GLU A 122 -5.50 -10.76 -7.63
C GLU A 122 -6.57 -11.84 -7.44
N SER A 123 -6.70 -12.38 -6.24
CA SER A 123 -7.72 -13.39 -5.97
C SER A 123 -9.14 -12.85 -6.09
N ARG A 124 -9.33 -11.55 -5.86
CA ARG A 124 -10.64 -10.89 -5.96
C ARG A 124 -10.94 -10.42 -7.38
N ALA A 125 -9.94 -10.40 -8.24
CA ALA A 125 -10.07 -9.90 -9.61
C ALA A 125 -10.64 -10.92 -10.59
N ILE A 126 -10.99 -12.10 -10.13
CA ILE A 126 -11.52 -13.18 -10.96
C ILE A 126 -13.01 -12.97 -11.25
#